data_15ee4497c0babf7fc59655cf2443e1d5
#
_entry.id   15ee4497c0babf7fc59655cf2443e1d5
#
_cell.length_a   1.000
_cell.length_b   1.000
_cell.length_c   1.000
_cell.angle_alpha   90.00
_cell.angle_beta   90.00
_cell.angle_gamma   90.00
#
_symmetry.space_group_name_H-M   'P 1'
#
loop_
_entity.id
_entity.type
_entity.pdbx_description
1 polymer ?
#
loop_
_entity_poly.entity_id
_entity_poly.type
_entity_poly.pdbx_seq_one_letter_code
_entity_poly.pdbx_strand_id
1 'polypeptide(L)'
;ALETNENLKHVILVGPPETAMEETKRELLEDGEELIRKVTWISEEEFLQNVEKPDGIKKLCGQCKENDLGADEKDPLPLYISIDKDILSESEGKTNWDQGNVASNQVLHFIDAYMQQTPDKTLIGVDVCGEDPEADSEEVQAVCRETSEKISSFVMTLFKAD
;
A
#
# COMPACT_ATOMS: atom_id res chain seq x y z
N ALA A 1 -9.28 -2.59 -12.91
CA ALA A 1 -10.18 -2.09 -11.86
C ALA A 1 -10.54 -0.63 -12.09
N LEU A 2 -9.58 0.27 -12.35
CA LEU A 2 -9.82 1.71 -12.58
C LEU A 2 -10.75 2.00 -13.76
N GLU A 3 -10.66 1.23 -14.84
CA GLU A 3 -11.49 1.38 -16.04
C GLU A 3 -12.93 0.91 -15.85
N THR A 4 -13.11 -0.11 -15.01
CA THR A 4 -14.37 -0.84 -14.90
C THR A 4 -15.20 -0.45 -13.68
N ASN A 5 -14.63 0.30 -12.73
CA ASN A 5 -15.28 0.70 -11.50
C ASN A 5 -15.37 2.23 -11.38
N GLU A 6 -16.51 2.79 -11.78
CA GLU A 6 -16.77 4.23 -11.68
C GLU A 6 -16.76 4.77 -10.24
N ASN A 7 -16.95 3.89 -9.25
CA ASN A 7 -16.90 4.26 -7.84
C ASN A 7 -15.48 4.37 -7.30
N LEU A 8 -14.49 3.77 -7.97
CA LEU A 8 -13.09 3.90 -7.60
C LEU A 8 -12.56 5.26 -8.06
N LYS A 9 -12.37 6.17 -7.13
CA LYS A 9 -11.99 7.57 -7.42
C LYS A 9 -10.49 7.78 -7.43
N HIS A 10 -9.77 7.09 -6.54
CA HIS A 10 -8.33 7.24 -6.38
C HIS A 10 -7.68 5.92 -5.97
N VAL A 11 -6.50 5.64 -6.49
CA VAL A 11 -5.63 4.53 -6.10
C VAL A 11 -4.30 5.10 -5.62
N ILE A 12 -3.84 4.66 -4.47
CA ILE A 12 -2.50 4.94 -3.96
C ILE A 12 -1.70 3.65 -4.11
N LEU A 13 -0.71 3.65 -4.99
CA LEU A 13 0.17 2.53 -5.24
C LEU A 13 1.53 2.81 -4.61
N VAL A 14 1.91 1.99 -3.64
CA VAL A 14 3.14 2.16 -2.86
C VAL A 14 3.98 0.90 -2.95
N GLY A 15 5.24 1.05 -3.32
CA GLY A 15 6.24 0.01 -3.23
C GLY A 15 6.64 -0.73 -4.51
N PRO A 16 5.96 -0.57 -5.67
CA PRO A 16 6.50 -1.16 -6.89
C PRO A 16 7.88 -0.57 -7.23
N PRO A 17 8.78 -1.36 -7.83
CA PRO A 17 10.02 -0.82 -8.40
C PRO A 17 9.73 0.29 -9.41
N GLU A 18 10.61 1.30 -9.50
CA GLU A 18 10.41 2.44 -10.40
C GLU A 18 10.23 2.00 -11.87
N THR A 19 10.98 0.98 -12.30
CA THR A 19 10.87 0.42 -13.65
C THR A 19 9.49 -0.16 -13.96
N ALA A 20 8.90 -0.90 -13.01
CA ALA A 20 7.55 -1.47 -13.15
C ALA A 20 6.49 -0.37 -13.16
N MET A 21 6.67 0.69 -12.36
CA MET A 21 5.77 1.84 -12.36
C MET A 21 5.77 2.58 -13.70
N GLU A 22 6.96 2.82 -14.30
CA GLU A 22 7.08 3.49 -15.60
C GLU A 22 6.44 2.66 -16.73
N GLU A 23 6.54 1.34 -16.67
CA GLU A 23 5.88 0.45 -17.63
C GLU A 23 4.35 0.53 -17.50
N THR A 24 3.83 0.41 -16.27
CA THR A 24 2.38 0.50 -16.01
C THR A 24 1.82 1.89 -16.36
N LYS A 25 2.56 2.97 -16.09
CA LYS A 25 2.17 4.33 -16.51
C LYS A 25 2.05 4.44 -18.02
N ARG A 26 2.99 3.84 -18.74
CA ARG A 26 2.96 3.84 -20.23
C ARG A 26 1.74 3.09 -20.76
N GLU A 27 1.42 1.93 -20.19
CA GLU A 27 0.23 1.16 -20.55
C GLU A 27 -1.06 1.95 -20.26
N LEU A 28 -1.17 2.55 -19.08
CA LEU A 28 -2.32 3.37 -18.72
C LEU A 28 -2.49 4.61 -19.61
N LEU A 29 -1.39 5.17 -20.14
CA LEU A 29 -1.46 6.28 -21.09
C LEU A 29 -2.12 5.88 -22.41
N GLU A 30 -1.96 4.64 -22.85
CA GLU A 30 -2.63 4.11 -24.03
C GLU A 30 -4.15 4.05 -23.87
N ASP A 31 -4.62 3.84 -22.62
CA ASP A 31 -6.03 3.79 -22.23
C ASP A 31 -6.63 5.18 -21.91
N GLY A 32 -5.80 6.18 -21.67
CA GLY A 32 -6.18 7.58 -21.48
C GLY A 32 -5.52 8.29 -20.30
N GLU A 33 -5.18 9.56 -20.49
CA GLU A 33 -4.54 10.40 -19.47
C GLU A 33 -5.37 10.55 -18.18
N GLU A 34 -6.68 10.37 -18.23
CA GLU A 34 -7.55 10.49 -17.07
C GLU A 34 -7.28 9.39 -16.04
N LEU A 35 -6.94 8.17 -16.48
CA LEU A 35 -6.66 7.05 -15.59
C LEU A 35 -5.39 7.27 -14.77
N ILE A 36 -4.35 7.83 -15.38
CA ILE A 36 -3.08 8.13 -14.69
C ILE A 36 -3.29 9.14 -13.57
N ARG A 37 -4.15 10.14 -13.79
CA ARG A 37 -4.43 11.18 -12.78
C ARG A 37 -5.14 10.64 -11.53
N LYS A 38 -5.77 9.46 -11.64
CA LYS A 38 -6.42 8.78 -10.51
C LYS A 38 -5.45 7.96 -9.66
N VAL A 39 -4.16 7.90 -10.02
CA VAL A 39 -3.18 7.08 -9.30
C VAL A 39 -2.09 7.97 -8.69
N THR A 40 -1.90 7.84 -7.39
CA THR A 40 -0.69 8.32 -6.72
C THR A 40 0.34 7.21 -6.75
N TRP A 41 1.55 7.55 -7.19
CA TRP A 41 2.65 6.62 -7.37
C TRP A 41 3.76 6.93 -6.38
N ILE A 42 4.12 5.93 -5.57
CA ILE A 42 5.27 5.99 -4.65
C ILE A 42 6.10 4.74 -4.91
N SER A 43 7.30 4.90 -5.51
CA SER A 43 8.19 3.78 -5.75
C SER A 43 8.75 3.19 -4.45
N GLU A 44 9.27 1.95 -4.51
CA GLU A 44 9.97 1.33 -3.40
C GLU A 44 11.14 2.21 -2.93
N GLU A 45 11.90 2.75 -3.87
CA GLU A 45 13.05 3.61 -3.60
C GLU A 45 12.64 4.90 -2.89
N GLU A 46 11.58 5.56 -3.37
CA GLU A 46 11.06 6.78 -2.74
C GLU A 46 10.49 6.47 -1.34
N PHE A 47 9.78 5.36 -1.20
CA PHE A 47 9.24 4.90 0.07
C PHE A 47 10.34 4.67 1.10
N LEU A 48 11.34 3.85 0.78
CA LEU A 48 12.48 3.52 1.67
C LEU A 48 13.30 4.76 2.05
N GLN A 49 13.45 5.72 1.14
CA GLN A 49 14.17 6.96 1.42
C GLN A 49 13.46 7.87 2.42
N ASN A 50 12.15 7.74 2.58
CA ASN A 50 11.33 8.70 3.29
C ASN A 50 10.59 8.12 4.52
N VAL A 51 10.22 6.84 4.53
CA VAL A 51 9.29 6.26 5.52
C VAL A 51 9.74 6.37 6.98
N GLU A 52 11.05 6.33 7.24
CA GLU A 52 11.60 6.42 8.59
C GLU A 52 11.92 7.85 9.04
N LYS A 53 11.82 8.81 8.14
CA LYS A 53 12.13 10.22 8.44
C LYS A 53 10.82 10.95 8.80
N PRO A 54 10.78 11.70 9.92
CA PRO A 54 9.55 12.42 10.32
C PRO A 54 8.97 13.34 9.24
N ASP A 55 9.83 14.07 8.52
CA ASP A 55 9.39 14.92 7.41
C ASP A 55 9.13 14.11 6.14
N GLY A 56 9.83 13.00 5.95
CA GLY A 56 9.65 12.10 4.82
C GLY A 56 8.30 11.41 4.84
N ILE A 57 7.88 10.87 5.99
CA ILE A 57 6.57 10.22 6.11
C ILE A 57 5.43 11.22 5.93
N LYS A 58 5.57 12.46 6.40
CA LYS A 58 4.60 13.53 6.14
C LYS A 58 4.50 13.84 4.65
N LYS A 59 5.63 13.86 3.94
CA LYS A 59 5.68 14.04 2.48
C LYS A 59 4.92 12.93 1.78
N LEU A 60 5.19 11.65 2.10
CA LEU A 60 4.51 10.49 1.51
C LEU A 60 2.99 10.56 1.74
N CYS A 61 2.55 10.82 2.96
CA CYS A 61 1.12 10.98 3.26
C CYS A 61 0.51 12.20 2.54
N GLY A 62 1.26 13.29 2.38
CA GLY A 62 0.85 14.47 1.63
C GLY A 62 0.57 14.16 0.16
N GLN A 63 1.48 13.44 -0.50
CA GLN A 63 1.30 13.00 -1.89
C GLN A 63 0.00 12.18 -2.07
N CYS A 64 -0.32 11.32 -1.09
CA CYS A 64 -1.55 10.53 -1.13
C CYS A 64 -2.82 11.39 -1.02
N LYS A 65 -2.76 12.54 -0.36
CA LYS A 65 -3.90 13.45 -0.18
C LYS A 65 -4.10 14.39 -1.35
N GLU A 66 -3.03 14.91 -1.95
CA GLU A 66 -3.08 15.92 -3.02
C GLU A 66 -3.84 15.42 -4.25
N ASN A 67 -3.83 14.12 -4.49
CA ASN A 67 -4.51 13.49 -5.60
C ASN A 67 -5.92 12.95 -5.25
N ASP A 68 -6.41 13.22 -4.05
CA ASP A 68 -7.74 12.80 -3.58
C ASP A 68 -8.84 13.67 -4.25
N LEU A 69 -8.90 13.56 -5.57
CA LEU A 69 -9.79 14.35 -6.43
C LEU A 69 -11.24 13.96 -6.17
N GLY A 70 -11.99 14.79 -5.45
CA GLY A 70 -13.45 14.70 -5.33
C GLY A 70 -13.98 14.28 -3.97
N ALA A 71 -13.17 14.27 -2.92
CA ALA A 71 -13.70 14.28 -1.57
C ALA A 71 -14.31 15.67 -1.30
N ASP A 72 -15.61 15.78 -1.35
CA ASP A 72 -16.30 16.88 -0.69
C ASP A 72 -15.95 16.75 0.82
N GLU A 73 -15.55 17.85 1.48
CA GLU A 73 -15.26 17.85 2.93
C GLU A 73 -16.41 17.26 3.77
N LYS A 74 -17.60 17.16 3.18
CA LYS A 74 -18.82 16.66 3.81
C LYS A 74 -19.05 15.16 3.68
N ASP A 75 -18.33 14.49 2.77
CA ASP A 75 -18.57 13.08 2.46
C ASP A 75 -17.22 12.41 2.11
N PRO A 76 -16.41 12.08 3.14
CA PRO A 76 -15.09 11.49 2.94
C PRO A 76 -15.19 10.15 2.20
N LEU A 77 -14.32 9.95 1.22
CA LEU A 77 -14.28 8.70 0.47
C LEU A 77 -13.88 7.55 1.38
N PRO A 78 -14.59 6.41 1.34
CA PRO A 78 -14.21 5.23 2.08
C PRO A 78 -12.85 4.71 1.61
N LEU A 79 -12.05 4.21 2.57
CA LEU A 79 -10.73 3.66 2.33
C LEU A 79 -10.77 2.13 2.38
N TYR A 80 -10.15 1.50 1.38
CA TYR A 80 -9.82 0.08 1.38
C TYR A 80 -8.30 -0.06 1.29
N ILE A 81 -7.70 -0.92 2.11
CA ILE A 81 -6.26 -1.18 2.13
C ILE A 81 -6.01 -2.59 1.64
N SER A 82 -5.13 -2.74 0.64
CA SER A 82 -4.60 -4.02 0.20
C SER A 82 -3.09 -4.05 0.49
N ILE A 83 -2.66 -5.02 1.28
CA ILE A 83 -1.25 -5.23 1.63
C ILE A 83 -0.75 -6.41 0.85
N ASP A 84 0.13 -6.16 -0.13
CA ASP A 84 0.81 -7.20 -0.87
C ASP A 84 2.17 -7.48 -0.24
N LYS A 85 2.40 -8.75 0.19
CA LYS A 85 3.66 -9.14 0.82
C LYS A 85 4.83 -9.20 -0.15
N ASP A 86 4.60 -9.08 -1.45
CA ASP A 86 5.66 -9.02 -2.45
C ASP A 86 6.57 -7.82 -2.24
N ILE A 87 6.07 -6.74 -1.60
CA ILE A 87 6.88 -5.58 -1.19
C ILE A 87 7.91 -5.90 -0.09
N LEU A 88 7.69 -6.96 0.68
CA LEU A 88 8.52 -7.26 1.85
C LEU A 88 9.87 -7.88 1.46
N SER A 89 10.87 -7.67 2.32
CA SER A 89 12.17 -8.31 2.19
C SER A 89 12.10 -9.82 2.43
N GLU A 90 13.04 -10.59 1.85
CA GLU A 90 13.14 -12.03 2.04
C GLU A 90 13.25 -12.47 3.50
N SER A 91 13.74 -11.59 4.39
CA SER A 91 13.84 -11.87 5.82
C SER A 91 12.49 -11.84 6.55
N GLU A 92 11.45 -11.33 5.95
CA GLU A 92 10.11 -11.22 6.55
C GLU A 92 9.02 -12.00 5.80
N GLY A 93 9.34 -12.52 4.63
CA GLY A 93 8.42 -13.34 3.85
C GLY A 93 9.06 -13.86 2.58
N LYS A 94 8.47 -14.88 2.00
CA LYS A 94 8.82 -15.37 0.67
C LYS A 94 7.62 -15.32 -0.23
N THR A 95 7.82 -14.81 -1.40
CA THR A 95 6.83 -14.75 -2.48
C THR A 95 7.36 -15.50 -3.70
N ASN A 96 6.49 -15.90 -4.59
CA ASN A 96 6.82 -16.49 -5.89
C ASN A 96 6.84 -15.42 -7.02
N TRP A 97 6.78 -14.15 -6.66
CA TRP A 97 6.92 -12.99 -7.54
C TRP A 97 8.21 -12.22 -7.25
N ASP A 98 8.36 -11.05 -7.84
CA ASP A 98 9.49 -10.17 -7.59
C ASP A 98 9.49 -9.70 -6.13
N GLN A 99 10.52 -10.08 -5.39
CA GLN A 99 10.68 -9.80 -3.97
C GLN A 99 11.15 -8.36 -3.74
N GLY A 100 10.44 -7.63 -2.87
CA GLY A 100 10.81 -6.29 -2.44
C GLY A 100 11.88 -6.26 -1.35
N ASN A 101 12.15 -5.07 -0.82
CA ASN A 101 13.15 -4.83 0.22
C ASN A 101 12.60 -4.07 1.44
N VAL A 102 11.29 -3.90 1.53
CA VAL A 102 10.64 -3.14 2.60
C VAL A 102 10.43 -4.02 3.82
N ALA A 103 10.68 -3.48 5.01
CA ALA A 103 10.33 -4.16 6.26
C ALA A 103 8.82 -4.00 6.56
N SER A 104 8.19 -5.03 7.10
CA SER A 104 6.77 -4.98 7.46
C SER A 104 6.46 -3.84 8.44
N ASN A 105 7.37 -3.54 9.38
CA ASN A 105 7.23 -2.39 10.28
C ASN A 105 7.13 -1.05 9.53
N GLN A 106 7.83 -0.89 8.41
CA GLN A 106 7.79 0.33 7.61
C GLN A 106 6.42 0.48 6.92
N VAL A 107 5.89 -0.63 6.38
CA VAL A 107 4.53 -0.66 5.80
C VAL A 107 3.49 -0.28 6.84
N LEU A 108 3.52 -0.93 8.02
CA LEU A 108 2.56 -0.68 9.09
C LEU A 108 2.68 0.75 9.65
N HIS A 109 3.91 1.27 9.78
CA HIS A 109 4.15 2.65 10.18
C HIS A 109 3.57 3.66 9.19
N PHE A 110 3.72 3.42 7.89
CA PHE A 110 3.13 4.28 6.86
C PHE A 110 1.60 4.27 6.91
N ILE A 111 0.99 3.08 7.03
CA ILE A 111 -0.48 2.95 7.15
C ILE A 111 -0.98 3.71 8.38
N ASP A 112 -0.36 3.52 9.55
CA ASP A 112 -0.72 4.21 10.78
C ASP A 112 -0.62 5.73 10.63
N ALA A 113 0.50 6.23 10.09
CA ALA A 113 0.70 7.65 9.85
C ALA A 113 -0.31 8.24 8.85
N TYR A 114 -0.67 7.49 7.81
CA TYR A 114 -1.68 7.90 6.85
C TYR A 114 -3.06 7.99 7.51
N MET A 115 -3.47 6.97 8.25
CA MET A 115 -4.74 6.97 9.00
C MET A 115 -4.85 8.12 9.99
N GLN A 116 -3.78 8.40 10.74
CA GLN A 116 -3.75 9.54 11.68
C GLN A 116 -3.89 10.89 10.98
N GLN A 117 -3.40 11.02 9.75
CA GLN A 117 -3.49 12.25 8.96
C GLN A 117 -4.80 12.36 8.16
N THR A 118 -5.60 11.31 8.11
CA THR A 118 -6.90 11.25 7.41
C THR A 118 -8.01 10.76 8.34
N PRO A 119 -8.25 11.43 9.48
CA PRO A 119 -9.18 10.93 10.52
C PRO A 119 -10.66 10.89 10.06
N ASP A 120 -10.97 11.57 8.99
CA ASP A 120 -12.29 11.64 8.36
C ASP A 120 -12.54 10.47 7.38
N LYS A 121 -11.51 9.70 7.00
CA LYS A 121 -11.69 8.52 6.15
C LYS A 121 -12.21 7.31 6.94
N THR A 122 -13.26 6.69 6.44
CA THR A 122 -13.78 5.44 7.00
C THR A 122 -13.08 4.26 6.35
N LEU A 123 -12.36 3.46 7.15
CA LEU A 123 -11.79 2.20 6.70
C LEU A 123 -12.90 1.16 6.53
N ILE A 124 -13.11 0.66 5.31
CA ILE A 124 -14.17 -0.31 4.98
C ILE A 124 -13.67 -1.75 4.83
N GLY A 125 -12.37 -1.94 4.69
CA GLY A 125 -11.78 -3.28 4.58
C GLY A 125 -10.28 -3.24 4.44
N VAL A 126 -9.66 -4.37 4.78
CA VAL A 126 -8.23 -4.65 4.56
C VAL A 126 -8.11 -6.08 4.08
N ASP A 127 -7.29 -6.30 3.06
CA ASP A 127 -6.84 -7.65 2.68
C ASP A 127 -5.32 -7.72 2.68
N VAL A 128 -4.80 -8.96 2.71
CA VAL A 128 -3.37 -9.26 2.66
C VAL A 128 -3.16 -10.41 1.67
N CYS A 129 -2.26 -10.22 0.72
CA CYS A 129 -1.91 -11.19 -0.31
C CYS A 129 -0.38 -11.32 -0.48
N GLY A 130 0.08 -12.02 -1.52
CA GLY A 130 1.49 -12.11 -1.87
C GLY A 130 2.26 -13.11 -1.00
N GLU A 131 1.73 -14.33 -0.77
CA GLU A 131 2.45 -15.38 -0.05
C GLU A 131 2.66 -16.60 -0.96
N ASP A 132 3.88 -17.13 -0.96
CA ASP A 132 4.16 -18.39 -1.67
C ASP A 132 3.55 -19.58 -0.93
N PRO A 133 2.50 -20.22 -1.48
CA PRO A 133 1.87 -21.37 -0.84
C PRO A 133 2.75 -22.64 -0.90
N GLU A 134 3.79 -22.63 -1.74
CA GLU A 134 4.70 -23.77 -1.96
C GLU A 134 6.06 -23.58 -1.24
N ALA A 135 6.15 -22.67 -0.27
CA ALA A 135 7.36 -22.46 0.50
C ALA A 135 7.81 -23.75 1.21
N ASP A 136 8.89 -24.36 0.72
CA ASP A 136 9.31 -25.72 1.01
C ASP A 136 9.94 -25.96 2.39
N SER A 137 10.35 -24.91 3.12
CA SER A 137 11.03 -25.09 4.40
C SER A 137 10.18 -24.63 5.59
N GLU A 138 10.27 -25.38 6.69
CA GLU A 138 9.61 -25.01 7.96
C GLU A 138 10.08 -23.64 8.47
N GLU A 139 11.33 -23.27 8.21
CA GLU A 139 11.89 -21.98 8.60
C GLU A 139 11.22 -20.83 7.85
N VAL A 140 11.08 -20.95 6.52
CA VAL A 140 10.40 -19.93 5.70
C VAL A 140 8.93 -19.83 6.11
N GLN A 141 8.24 -20.95 6.30
CA GLN A 141 6.85 -20.95 6.77
C GLN A 141 6.68 -20.29 8.15
N ALA A 142 7.67 -20.47 9.04
CA ALA A 142 7.65 -19.82 10.35
C ALA A 142 7.77 -18.28 10.23
N VAL A 143 8.68 -17.80 9.39
CA VAL A 143 8.84 -16.36 9.10
C VAL A 143 7.55 -15.79 8.49
N CYS A 144 6.98 -16.46 7.48
CA CYS A 144 5.73 -16.02 6.86
C CYS A 144 4.58 -15.93 7.86
N ARG A 145 4.47 -16.92 8.79
CA ARG A 145 3.46 -16.89 9.86
C ARG A 145 3.66 -15.72 10.82
N GLU A 146 4.89 -15.51 11.29
CA GLU A 146 5.20 -14.41 12.21
C GLU A 146 4.83 -13.05 11.60
N THR A 147 5.21 -12.83 10.34
CA THR A 147 4.85 -11.62 9.61
C THR A 147 3.34 -11.49 9.41
N SER A 148 2.64 -12.58 9.09
CA SER A 148 1.18 -12.59 8.95
C SER A 148 0.47 -12.27 10.27
N GLU A 149 0.94 -12.82 11.38
CA GLU A 149 0.41 -12.55 12.73
C GLU A 149 0.64 -11.08 13.12
N LYS A 150 1.81 -10.53 12.81
CA LYS A 150 2.14 -9.13 13.03
C LYS A 150 1.22 -8.19 12.25
N ILE A 151 1.07 -8.42 10.95
CA ILE A 151 0.17 -7.64 10.08
C ILE A 151 -1.27 -7.76 10.58
N SER A 152 -1.75 -8.97 10.85
CA SER A 152 -3.12 -9.21 11.31
C SER A 152 -3.39 -8.52 12.65
N SER A 153 -2.44 -8.57 13.58
CA SER A 153 -2.55 -7.89 14.88
C SER A 153 -2.66 -6.38 14.72
N PHE A 154 -1.88 -5.79 13.82
CA PHE A 154 -1.97 -4.38 13.50
C PHE A 154 -3.31 -4.02 12.85
N VAL A 155 -3.74 -4.76 11.84
CA VAL A 155 -5.02 -4.55 11.14
C VAL A 155 -6.18 -4.55 12.14
N MET A 156 -6.17 -5.46 13.12
CA MET A 156 -7.19 -5.50 14.17
C MET A 156 -7.20 -4.26 15.06
N THR A 157 -6.11 -3.50 15.13
CA THR A 157 -6.10 -2.21 15.87
C THR A 157 -6.80 -1.11 15.09
N LEU A 158 -6.72 -1.13 13.76
CA LEU A 158 -7.35 -0.11 12.90
C LEU A 158 -8.89 -0.12 13.02
N PHE A 159 -9.48 -1.29 13.29
CA PHE A 159 -10.94 -1.44 13.46
C PHE A 159 -11.42 -1.26 14.92
N LYS A 160 -10.51 -1.07 15.88
CA LYS A 160 -10.85 -0.88 17.30
C LYS A 160 -10.75 0.57 17.76
N ALA A 161 -10.37 1.47 16.88
CA ALA A 161 -10.13 2.88 17.21
C ALA A 161 -11.41 3.74 17.17
N ASP A 162 -12.57 3.18 17.54
CA ASP A 162 -13.84 3.89 17.75
C ASP A 162 -14.01 4.31 19.23
#